data_115ff6b42bcde3f195ccafd4e4cde757
#
_entry.id   115ff6b42bcde3f195ccafd4e4cde757
#
_cell.length_a   1.000
_cell.length_b   1.000
_cell.length_c   1.000
_cell.angle_alpha   90.00
_cell.angle_beta   90.00
_cell.angle_gamma   90.00
#
_symmetry.space_group_name_H-M   'P 1'
#
loop_
_entity.id
_entity.type
_entity.pdbx_description
1 polymer ?
#
loop_
_entity_poly.entity_id
_entity_poly.type
_entity_poly.pdbx_seq_one_letter_code
_entity_poly.pdbx_strand_id
1 'polypeptide(L)'
;MKSLRNLLVIAFSLGIAITVLAAGTKKKQDAKTPTPAKVTANDPDAQFDRMALDFIGGYLAARPLLGVTLGLHQYDGKIGDYTRLAIDAELERLHRFQNAFSQLDGSKLSQRADIDRRILLSAIASQLLRIEDLGAFDKNPMTYASALNLNIYIKRDFKPLDDRVRDIVTIEDQAANIMTAAKTNLAPVLPKPYVDLGIQIANGSADFLEKDLVAALKDLDDPSLMDAFRDSNKKAAAALRDFASWLQKERLPKATTNFALGSAKYQKALAATEFIDMAPDKLLGIGLQRLKEEQQVFADAAHAIDPTKKPIDVFKAIQQEHAQPDELIPDVAKDLDQIRQWVLDHHIVDIPSEVRATVLATPQFARATTFASMDTPGPFERKATQAYYYVTPPEDNWTEKQKDEWLTSFNFYTTDIVSIHEAYPGHYVQFLHLNASNATQIEKIFNSYAFVEGWAHYAEQMMLEQGYGGSPNSNPEQKVRAAKYRMAQADEAMLRLCRLCVSIKMHTQGMSIADAAKFFHENCYYEEKPSYAEAMRGTFDPGYLNYTLGKLQILKLREDYKAQEGPNFTLERFHDELLNHGAPPVRLLRELLLKDKSKWDAVL
;
A
#
# COMPACT_ATOMS: atom_id res chain seq x y z
N MET A 1 -14.90 28.94 -18.78
CA MET A 1 -15.24 27.53 -18.95
C MET A 1 -14.03 26.82 -19.57
N LYS A 2 -13.06 26.42 -18.79
CA LYS A 2 -11.99 25.46 -19.16
C LYS A 2 -11.89 24.49 -17.99
N SER A 3 -12.11 23.25 -18.30
CA SER A 3 -12.29 22.11 -17.41
C SER A 3 -11.14 21.96 -16.42
N LEU A 4 -11.46 21.82 -15.15
CA LEU A 4 -10.57 21.20 -14.16
C LEU A 4 -10.27 19.76 -14.63
N ARG A 5 -9.05 19.58 -15.14
CA ARG A 5 -8.44 18.28 -15.34
C ARG A 5 -7.76 17.88 -14.03
N ASN A 6 -8.52 17.37 -13.09
CA ASN A 6 -7.93 16.65 -11.97
C ASN A 6 -8.22 15.18 -12.17
N LEU A 7 -7.21 14.47 -12.63
CA LEU A 7 -7.18 13.02 -12.69
C LEU A 7 -6.47 12.51 -11.44
N LEU A 8 -7.17 11.70 -10.68
CA LEU A 8 -6.59 10.87 -9.62
C LEU A 8 -5.56 9.91 -10.25
N VAL A 9 -4.29 10.22 -10.13
CA VAL A 9 -3.22 9.25 -10.31
C VAL A 9 -2.95 8.65 -8.95
N ILE A 10 -3.44 7.43 -8.73
CA ILE A 10 -3.17 6.67 -7.52
C ILE A 10 -1.74 6.16 -7.62
N ALA A 11 -0.82 6.82 -6.93
CA ALA A 11 0.54 6.34 -6.77
C ALA A 11 0.57 5.22 -5.73
N PHE A 12 1.16 4.09 -6.08
CA PHE A 12 1.54 3.05 -5.14
C PHE A 12 2.58 3.59 -4.17
N SER A 13 2.19 3.91 -2.95
CA SER A 13 3.12 4.05 -1.84
C SER A 13 3.12 2.75 -1.03
N LEU A 14 3.91 1.76 -1.45
CA LEU A 14 4.40 0.75 -0.51
C LEU A 14 5.45 1.44 0.35
N GLY A 15 5.01 2.05 1.43
CA GLY A 15 5.89 2.53 2.48
C GLY A 15 6.15 1.40 3.46
N ILE A 16 7.40 0.98 3.58
CA ILE A 16 7.86 0.00 4.56
C ILE A 16 8.75 0.71 5.57
N ALA A 17 8.44 0.52 6.82
CA ALA A 17 8.98 1.24 7.97
C ALA A 17 9.96 0.44 8.83
N ILE A 18 10.83 1.00 9.60
CA ILE A 18 11.32 0.56 10.92
C ILE A 18 12.24 1.50 11.71
N THR A 19 12.20 1.26 12.95
CA THR A 19 12.60 1.79 14.21
C THR A 19 14.02 1.62 14.68
N VAL A 20 14.43 2.46 15.65
CA VAL A 20 15.48 2.15 16.64
C VAL A 20 15.23 2.69 18.03
N LEU A 21 15.62 1.86 18.97
CA LEU A 21 15.70 1.99 20.41
C LEU A 21 16.43 3.24 20.92
N ALA A 22 15.81 3.89 21.90
CA ALA A 22 16.51 4.71 22.89
C ALA A 22 16.70 3.89 24.18
N ALA A 23 17.94 3.85 24.68
CA ALA A 23 18.32 3.11 25.87
C ALA A 23 17.77 3.76 27.15
N GLY A 24 16.97 3.01 27.88
CA GLY A 24 16.62 3.27 29.26
C GLY A 24 17.28 2.22 30.17
N THR A 25 18.21 2.67 31.01
CA THR A 25 18.91 1.85 32.00
C THR A 25 17.98 1.34 33.08
N LYS A 26 17.85 0.02 33.24
CA LYS A 26 17.54 -0.64 34.54
C LYS A 26 18.07 -2.06 34.62
N LYS A 27 18.90 -2.24 35.67
CA LYS A 27 19.29 -3.43 36.43
C LYS A 27 19.51 -4.77 35.71
N LYS A 28 20.79 -5.18 35.75
CA LYS A 28 21.29 -6.55 35.58
C LYS A 28 20.50 -7.56 36.41
N GLN A 29 19.94 -8.55 35.73
CA GLN A 29 19.76 -9.89 36.24
C GLN A 29 20.64 -10.81 35.38
N ASP A 30 21.54 -11.55 36.01
CA ASP A 30 22.47 -12.44 35.34
C ASP A 30 21.69 -13.62 34.70
N ALA A 31 21.36 -13.48 33.44
CA ALA A 31 20.96 -14.60 32.60
C ALA A 31 22.19 -15.06 31.83
N LYS A 32 22.62 -16.30 32.07
CA LYS A 32 23.69 -16.97 31.32
C LYS A 32 23.44 -16.85 29.83
N THR A 33 24.30 -16.14 29.12
CA THR A 33 24.33 -16.09 27.66
C THR A 33 24.43 -17.52 27.12
N PRO A 34 23.49 -17.99 26.28
CA PRO A 34 23.66 -19.29 25.64
C PRO A 34 24.90 -19.22 24.74
N THR A 35 25.79 -20.17 24.91
CA THR A 35 26.93 -20.35 24.00
C THR A 35 26.38 -20.56 22.59
N PRO A 36 26.81 -19.79 21.56
CA PRO A 36 26.34 -20.01 20.20
C PRO A 36 26.68 -21.45 19.80
N ALA A 37 25.64 -22.19 19.39
CA ALA A 37 25.82 -23.53 18.85
C ALA A 37 26.80 -23.45 17.66
N LYS A 38 27.75 -24.38 17.59
CA LYS A 38 28.68 -24.50 16.46
C LYS A 38 27.82 -24.77 15.21
N VAL A 39 27.61 -23.76 14.36
CA VAL A 39 27.01 -23.93 13.05
C VAL A 39 27.89 -24.87 12.25
N THR A 40 27.40 -26.07 11.98
CA THR A 40 28.08 -27.02 11.10
C THR A 40 27.89 -26.59 9.65
N ALA A 41 28.88 -26.83 8.78
CA ALA A 41 28.80 -26.46 7.36
C ALA A 41 27.59 -27.09 6.61
N ASN A 42 26.94 -28.09 7.20
CA ASN A 42 25.81 -28.84 6.68
C ASN A 42 24.49 -28.51 7.39
N ASP A 43 24.40 -27.40 8.14
CA ASP A 43 23.14 -26.95 8.75
C ASP A 43 22.22 -26.43 7.66
N PRO A 44 21.00 -27.01 7.47
CA PRO A 44 20.05 -26.60 6.45
C PRO A 44 19.60 -25.15 6.58
N ASP A 45 19.38 -24.65 7.81
CA ASP A 45 19.00 -23.25 8.05
C ASP A 45 20.14 -22.31 7.64
N ALA A 46 21.39 -22.61 8.01
CA ALA A 46 22.54 -21.81 7.59
C ALA A 46 22.78 -21.85 6.07
N GLN A 47 22.43 -22.93 5.39
CA GLN A 47 22.43 -22.98 3.92
C GLN A 47 21.36 -22.07 3.33
N PHE A 48 20.14 -22.17 3.84
CA PHE A 48 19.03 -21.30 3.44
C PHE A 48 19.38 -19.82 3.65
N ASP A 49 19.88 -19.44 4.82
CA ASP A 49 20.24 -18.05 5.15
C ASP A 49 21.24 -17.46 4.15
N ARG A 50 22.28 -18.21 3.78
CA ARG A 50 23.25 -17.75 2.75
C ARG A 50 22.59 -17.51 1.40
N MET A 51 21.71 -18.42 0.97
CA MET A 51 20.98 -18.28 -0.28
C MET A 51 20.02 -17.09 -0.25
N ALA A 52 19.35 -16.88 0.89
CA ALA A 52 18.43 -15.77 1.09
C ALA A 52 19.14 -14.41 1.06
N LEU A 53 20.30 -14.28 1.70
CA LEU A 53 21.13 -13.07 1.67
C LEU A 53 21.62 -12.76 0.24
N ASP A 54 22.05 -13.76 -0.53
CA ASP A 54 22.44 -13.60 -1.93
C ASP A 54 21.23 -13.14 -2.79
N PHE A 55 20.07 -13.75 -2.57
CA PHE A 55 18.84 -13.33 -3.24
C PHE A 55 18.49 -11.87 -2.93
N ILE A 56 18.47 -11.48 -1.66
CA ILE A 56 18.13 -10.11 -1.21
C ILE A 56 19.11 -9.09 -1.79
N GLY A 57 20.42 -9.39 -1.74
CA GLY A 57 21.45 -8.51 -2.28
C GLY A 57 21.23 -8.21 -3.77
N GLY A 58 20.99 -9.23 -4.60
CA GLY A 58 20.69 -9.05 -6.01
C GLY A 58 19.32 -8.41 -6.26
N TYR A 59 18.31 -8.73 -5.45
CA TYR A 59 16.97 -8.15 -5.55
C TYR A 59 16.99 -6.62 -5.35
N LEU A 60 17.72 -6.14 -4.34
CA LEU A 60 17.85 -4.72 -4.04
C LEU A 60 18.81 -4.01 -5.01
N ALA A 61 19.85 -4.70 -5.51
CA ALA A 61 20.71 -4.14 -6.54
C ALA A 61 19.95 -3.84 -7.85
N ALA A 62 18.97 -4.67 -8.21
CA ALA A 62 18.08 -4.43 -9.34
C ALA A 62 17.00 -3.36 -9.05
N ARG A 63 16.80 -2.99 -7.78
CA ARG A 63 15.76 -2.06 -7.30
C ARG A 63 16.32 -1.08 -6.26
N PRO A 64 17.33 -0.25 -6.62
CA PRO A 64 18.04 0.56 -5.62
C PRO A 64 17.13 1.54 -4.87
N LEU A 65 16.16 2.17 -5.53
CA LEU A 65 15.21 3.08 -4.88
C LEU A 65 14.37 2.38 -3.80
N LEU A 66 14.05 1.09 -3.98
CA LEU A 66 13.45 0.30 -2.90
C LEU A 66 14.42 0.18 -1.72
N GLY A 67 15.71 -0.08 -1.99
CA GLY A 67 16.73 -0.12 -0.94
C GLY A 67 16.78 1.18 -0.12
N VAL A 68 16.75 2.34 -0.79
CA VAL A 68 16.70 3.66 -0.13
C VAL A 68 15.43 3.81 0.71
N THR A 69 14.26 3.45 0.17
CA THR A 69 12.99 3.48 0.89
C THR A 69 13.00 2.58 2.14
N LEU A 70 13.68 1.45 2.07
CA LEU A 70 13.89 0.55 3.20
C LEU A 70 14.89 1.11 4.25
N GLY A 71 15.55 2.26 4.00
CA GLY A 71 16.57 2.83 4.87
C GLY A 71 17.96 2.20 4.71
N LEU A 72 18.22 1.55 3.57
CA LEU A 72 19.51 0.92 3.23
C LEU A 72 20.33 1.88 2.35
N HIS A 73 21.01 2.82 2.98
CA HIS A 73 21.67 3.97 2.33
C HIS A 73 22.91 3.62 1.48
N GLN A 74 23.33 2.35 1.44
CA GLN A 74 24.31 1.89 0.44
C GLN A 74 23.74 1.91 -1.00
N TYR A 75 22.44 2.11 -1.16
CA TYR A 75 21.75 2.24 -2.45
C TYR A 75 21.48 3.68 -2.86
N ASP A 76 21.84 4.67 -2.03
CA ASP A 76 21.64 6.09 -2.33
C ASP A 76 22.31 6.48 -3.67
N GLY A 77 21.68 7.36 -4.42
CA GLY A 77 22.15 7.83 -5.72
C GLY A 77 22.15 6.78 -6.83
N LYS A 78 21.62 5.59 -6.58
CA LYS A 78 21.54 4.52 -7.57
C LYS A 78 20.11 4.38 -8.12
N ILE A 79 20.02 3.97 -9.39
CA ILE A 79 18.76 3.65 -10.07
C ILE A 79 18.91 2.31 -10.80
N GLY A 80 17.80 1.60 -11.03
CA GLY A 80 17.79 0.34 -11.75
C GLY A 80 18.19 0.50 -13.22
N ASP A 81 18.77 -0.55 -13.80
CA ASP A 81 19.02 -0.64 -15.22
C ASP A 81 17.77 -1.17 -15.95
N TYR A 82 17.24 -0.38 -16.87
CA TYR A 82 16.03 -0.69 -17.64
C TYR A 82 16.32 -1.26 -19.04
N THR A 83 17.58 -1.58 -19.34
CA THR A 83 17.91 -2.23 -20.61
C THR A 83 17.33 -3.64 -20.72
N ARG A 84 17.05 -4.10 -21.92
CA ARG A 84 16.56 -5.47 -22.16
C ARG A 84 17.48 -6.52 -21.53
N LEU A 85 18.80 -6.32 -21.67
CA LEU A 85 19.80 -7.20 -21.11
C LEU A 85 19.67 -7.34 -19.58
N ALA A 86 19.50 -6.22 -18.88
CA ALA A 86 19.35 -6.23 -17.43
C ALA A 86 18.01 -6.88 -16.97
N ILE A 87 16.93 -6.63 -17.73
CA ILE A 87 15.62 -7.25 -17.47
C ILE A 87 15.69 -8.77 -17.65
N ASP A 88 16.30 -9.25 -18.72
CA ASP A 88 16.46 -10.67 -18.99
C ASP A 88 17.34 -11.36 -17.94
N ALA A 89 18.46 -10.72 -17.53
CA ALA A 89 19.32 -11.21 -16.46
C ALA A 89 18.57 -11.30 -15.10
N GLU A 90 17.71 -10.33 -14.80
CA GLU A 90 16.86 -10.38 -13.58
C GLU A 90 15.83 -11.50 -13.66
N LEU A 91 15.20 -11.73 -14.82
CA LEU A 91 14.29 -12.87 -15.01
C LEU A 91 14.99 -14.20 -14.80
N GLU A 92 16.17 -14.39 -15.42
CA GLU A 92 16.98 -15.60 -15.21
C GLU A 92 17.35 -15.79 -13.75
N ARG A 93 17.70 -14.69 -13.06
CA ARG A 93 18.02 -14.71 -11.62
C ARG A 93 16.81 -15.12 -10.80
N LEU A 94 15.62 -14.55 -11.05
CA LEU A 94 14.38 -14.89 -10.35
C LEU A 94 14.02 -16.37 -10.55
N HIS A 95 14.06 -16.90 -11.77
CA HIS A 95 13.82 -18.31 -12.05
C HIS A 95 14.82 -19.24 -11.38
N ARG A 96 16.11 -18.87 -11.38
CA ARG A 96 17.16 -19.64 -10.69
C ARG A 96 16.87 -19.75 -9.20
N PHE A 97 16.54 -18.65 -8.52
CA PHE A 97 16.22 -18.66 -7.10
C PHE A 97 14.88 -19.33 -6.79
N GLN A 98 13.88 -19.18 -7.65
CA GLN A 98 12.62 -19.93 -7.52
C GLN A 98 12.89 -21.44 -7.50
N ASN A 99 13.67 -21.93 -8.45
CA ASN A 99 14.05 -23.35 -8.52
C ASN A 99 14.86 -23.76 -7.29
N ALA A 100 15.87 -22.96 -6.91
CA ALA A 100 16.73 -23.27 -5.77
C ALA A 100 15.96 -23.36 -4.45
N PHE A 101 15.09 -22.38 -4.13
CA PHE A 101 14.26 -22.42 -2.93
C PHE A 101 13.18 -23.51 -3.00
N SER A 102 12.63 -23.82 -4.18
CA SER A 102 11.64 -24.90 -4.33
C SER A 102 12.24 -26.30 -4.12
N GLN A 103 13.54 -26.49 -4.41
CA GLN A 103 14.24 -27.75 -4.22
C GLN A 103 14.68 -27.99 -2.77
N LEU A 104 14.67 -26.97 -1.92
CA LEU A 104 14.96 -27.15 -0.50
C LEU A 104 13.84 -27.94 0.16
N ASP A 105 14.22 -29.01 0.88
CA ASP A 105 13.32 -29.80 1.70
C ASP A 105 12.92 -29.03 2.96
N GLY A 106 11.74 -28.38 2.93
CA GLY A 106 11.23 -27.59 4.05
C GLY A 106 11.12 -28.37 5.36
N SER A 107 10.96 -29.72 5.30
CA SER A 107 10.88 -30.54 6.51
C SER A 107 12.21 -30.64 7.28
N LYS A 108 13.30 -30.26 6.64
CA LYS A 108 14.65 -30.21 7.24
C LYS A 108 15.01 -28.84 7.79
N LEU A 109 14.22 -27.81 7.47
CA LEU A 109 14.37 -26.46 7.97
C LEU A 109 13.65 -26.30 9.32
N SER A 110 14.10 -25.38 10.13
CA SER A 110 13.28 -24.90 11.24
C SER A 110 11.97 -24.30 10.71
N GLN A 111 10.93 -24.27 11.54
CA GLN A 111 9.63 -23.69 11.15
C GLN A 111 9.80 -22.26 10.62
N ARG A 112 10.66 -21.44 11.26
CA ARG A 112 10.91 -20.08 10.84
C ARG A 112 11.59 -20.00 9.47
N ALA A 113 12.64 -20.78 9.25
CA ALA A 113 13.35 -20.82 7.99
C ALA A 113 12.44 -21.32 6.84
N ASP A 114 11.53 -22.28 7.10
CA ASP A 114 10.57 -22.70 6.07
C ASP A 114 9.50 -21.64 5.78
N ILE A 115 9.02 -20.90 6.78
CA ILE A 115 8.13 -19.73 6.56
C ILE A 115 8.85 -18.70 5.69
N ASP A 116 10.07 -18.31 6.05
CA ASP A 116 10.89 -17.36 5.29
C ASP A 116 11.14 -17.82 3.85
N ARG A 117 11.43 -19.09 3.63
CA ARG A 117 11.56 -19.70 2.30
C ARG A 117 10.29 -19.53 1.48
N ARG A 118 9.12 -19.75 2.07
CA ARG A 118 7.82 -19.58 1.39
C ARG A 118 7.47 -18.12 1.13
N ILE A 119 7.86 -17.20 2.01
CA ILE A 119 7.75 -15.75 1.77
C ILE A 119 8.60 -15.37 0.55
N LEU A 120 9.85 -15.84 0.46
CA LEU A 120 10.70 -15.59 -0.71
C LEU A 120 10.10 -16.17 -2.00
N LEU A 121 9.57 -17.38 -1.96
CA LEU A 121 8.90 -17.99 -3.13
C LEU A 121 7.69 -17.16 -3.58
N SER A 122 6.88 -16.66 -2.65
CA SER A 122 5.75 -15.77 -2.96
C SER A 122 6.24 -14.44 -3.55
N ALA A 123 7.26 -13.82 -2.98
CA ALA A 123 7.86 -12.59 -3.48
C ALA A 123 8.43 -12.76 -4.91
N ILE A 124 9.13 -13.86 -5.18
CA ILE A 124 9.63 -14.21 -6.52
C ILE A 124 8.47 -14.41 -7.49
N ALA A 125 7.45 -15.17 -7.10
CA ALA A 125 6.26 -15.40 -7.92
C ALA A 125 5.53 -14.09 -8.28
N SER A 126 5.44 -13.14 -7.32
CA SER A 126 4.90 -11.80 -7.56
C SER A 126 5.71 -11.01 -8.59
N GLN A 127 7.06 -11.09 -8.53
CA GLN A 127 7.92 -10.42 -9.52
C GLN A 127 7.82 -11.05 -10.90
N LEU A 128 7.78 -12.38 -11.00
CA LEU A 128 7.60 -13.10 -12.27
C LEU A 128 6.23 -12.76 -12.88
N LEU A 129 5.16 -12.78 -12.08
CA LEU A 129 3.83 -12.32 -12.52
C LEU A 129 3.88 -10.89 -13.09
N ARG A 130 4.52 -9.98 -12.36
CA ARG A 130 4.64 -8.58 -12.77
C ARG A 130 5.39 -8.43 -14.08
N ILE A 131 6.51 -9.14 -14.25
CA ILE A 131 7.38 -8.97 -15.43
C ILE A 131 6.83 -9.76 -16.63
N GLU A 132 6.51 -11.06 -16.46
CA GLU A 132 6.15 -11.94 -17.58
C GLU A 132 4.67 -11.86 -17.96
N ASP A 133 3.77 -11.89 -16.96
CA ASP A 133 2.33 -11.99 -17.23
C ASP A 133 1.68 -10.62 -17.41
N LEU A 134 1.97 -9.66 -16.53
CA LEU A 134 1.50 -8.28 -16.64
C LEU A 134 2.33 -7.44 -17.63
N GLY A 135 3.53 -7.90 -17.99
CA GLY A 135 4.39 -7.24 -18.95
C GLY A 135 4.88 -5.87 -18.49
N ALA A 136 5.38 -5.79 -17.25
CA ALA A 136 5.77 -4.51 -16.62
C ALA A 136 6.74 -3.69 -17.49
N PHE A 137 7.60 -4.34 -18.26
CA PHE A 137 8.56 -3.67 -19.13
C PHE A 137 8.18 -3.69 -20.61
N ASP A 138 7.31 -4.63 -21.03
CA ASP A 138 6.94 -4.81 -22.44
C ASP A 138 5.62 -4.11 -22.80
N LYS A 139 4.70 -3.99 -21.81
CA LYS A 139 3.33 -3.50 -22.06
C LYS A 139 2.98 -2.27 -21.25
N ASN A 140 3.71 -2.01 -20.15
CA ASN A 140 3.34 -0.99 -19.20
C ASN A 140 4.27 0.23 -19.20
N PRO A 141 3.93 1.31 -19.93
CA PRO A 141 4.75 2.53 -19.99
C PRO A 141 4.84 3.27 -18.65
N MET A 142 3.89 3.03 -17.71
CA MET A 142 3.91 3.62 -16.37
C MET A 142 5.17 3.21 -15.59
N THR A 143 5.69 1.99 -15.82
CA THR A 143 6.95 1.51 -15.21
C THR A 143 8.12 2.46 -15.46
N TYR A 144 8.20 3.02 -16.64
CA TYR A 144 9.26 3.97 -17.02
C TYR A 144 8.91 5.40 -16.61
N ALA A 145 7.66 5.80 -16.80
CA ALA A 145 7.18 7.14 -16.48
C ALA A 145 7.36 7.48 -14.98
N SER A 146 7.30 6.48 -14.10
CA SER A 146 7.48 6.61 -12.64
C SER A 146 8.89 6.23 -12.15
N ALA A 147 9.84 5.94 -13.06
CA ALA A 147 11.17 5.47 -12.68
C ALA A 147 11.97 6.48 -11.85
N LEU A 148 11.76 7.79 -12.09
CA LEU A 148 12.42 8.89 -11.39
C LEU A 148 11.61 9.34 -10.15
N ASN A 149 11.23 8.42 -9.28
CA ASN A 149 10.57 8.78 -8.02
C ASN A 149 11.61 9.24 -6.99
N LEU A 150 11.85 10.53 -6.92
CA LEU A 150 12.84 11.17 -6.05
C LEU A 150 12.28 11.63 -4.70
N ASN A 151 11.02 11.35 -4.41
CA ASN A 151 10.32 11.84 -3.22
C ASN A 151 11.04 11.51 -1.91
N ILE A 152 11.67 10.34 -1.79
CA ILE A 152 12.40 9.93 -0.59
C ILE A 152 13.54 10.89 -0.23
N TYR A 153 14.19 11.50 -1.23
CA TYR A 153 15.32 12.41 -1.05
C TYR A 153 14.90 13.80 -0.54
N ILE A 154 13.63 14.18 -0.66
CA ILE A 154 13.11 15.46 -0.17
C ILE A 154 12.19 15.32 1.04
N LYS A 155 11.58 14.15 1.25
CA LYS A 155 10.69 13.87 2.38
C LYS A 155 11.42 13.57 3.67
N ARG A 156 12.68 13.09 3.62
CA ARG A 156 13.39 12.56 4.78
C ARG A 156 14.83 13.06 4.85
N ASP A 157 15.23 13.49 6.04
CA ASP A 157 16.55 14.03 6.33
C ASP A 157 17.53 12.96 6.80
N PHE A 158 17.68 11.87 6.03
CA PHE A 158 18.57 10.75 6.37
C PHE A 158 20.06 11.07 6.18
N LYS A 159 20.40 12.14 5.44
CA LYS A 159 21.75 12.71 5.29
C LYS A 159 21.69 14.20 4.91
N PRO A 160 22.84 14.94 4.94
CA PRO A 160 22.88 16.35 4.59
C PRO A 160 22.21 16.64 3.24
N LEU A 161 21.61 17.83 3.09
CA LEU A 161 20.88 18.23 1.87
C LEU A 161 21.77 18.15 0.64
N ASP A 162 23.01 18.67 0.71
CA ASP A 162 23.97 18.63 -0.38
C ASP A 162 24.22 17.20 -0.90
N ASP A 163 24.36 16.24 0.01
CA ASP A 163 24.59 14.86 -0.37
C ASP A 163 23.36 14.24 -1.01
N ARG A 164 22.14 14.59 -0.53
CA ARG A 164 20.89 14.15 -1.15
C ARG A 164 20.73 14.76 -2.55
N VAL A 165 21.14 16.01 -2.74
CA VAL A 165 21.08 16.65 -4.07
C VAL A 165 22.08 16.03 -5.04
N ARG A 166 23.29 15.68 -4.60
CA ARG A 166 24.26 14.92 -5.44
C ARG A 166 23.68 13.59 -5.92
N ASP A 167 22.95 12.88 -5.04
CA ASP A 167 22.25 11.64 -5.42
C ASP A 167 21.13 11.91 -6.44
N ILE A 168 20.34 12.96 -6.23
CA ILE A 168 19.28 13.38 -7.16
C ILE A 168 19.89 13.62 -8.54
N VAL A 169 20.95 14.42 -8.65
CA VAL A 169 21.66 14.71 -9.91
C VAL A 169 22.11 13.42 -10.59
N THR A 170 22.73 12.51 -9.82
CA THR A 170 23.20 11.22 -10.35
C THR A 170 22.07 10.37 -10.93
N ILE A 171 20.89 10.38 -10.29
CA ILE A 171 19.71 9.66 -10.76
C ILE A 171 19.09 10.34 -11.98
N GLU A 172 18.95 11.67 -11.96
CA GLU A 172 18.40 12.47 -13.06
C GLU A 172 19.21 12.32 -14.35
N ASP A 173 20.54 12.22 -14.26
CA ASP A 173 21.43 12.01 -15.40
C ASP A 173 21.14 10.68 -16.15
N GLN A 174 20.44 9.72 -15.52
CA GLN A 174 20.02 8.47 -16.17
C GLN A 174 18.65 8.58 -16.89
N ALA A 175 17.94 9.67 -16.77
CA ALA A 175 16.59 9.83 -17.33
C ALA A 175 16.51 9.54 -18.84
N ALA A 176 17.44 10.09 -19.62
CA ALA A 176 17.48 9.88 -21.07
C ALA A 176 17.72 8.42 -21.44
N ASN A 177 18.59 7.72 -20.71
CA ASN A 177 18.87 6.29 -20.91
C ASN A 177 17.63 5.44 -20.61
N ILE A 178 16.92 5.74 -19.52
CA ILE A 178 15.68 5.04 -19.11
C ILE A 178 14.60 5.23 -20.18
N MET A 179 14.38 6.46 -20.67
CA MET A 179 13.36 6.73 -21.69
C MET A 179 13.73 6.12 -23.05
N THR A 180 15.01 6.00 -23.36
CA THR A 180 15.49 5.28 -24.54
C THR A 180 15.22 3.78 -24.43
N ALA A 181 15.53 3.18 -23.27
CA ALA A 181 15.21 1.79 -22.99
C ALA A 181 13.69 1.54 -23.06
N ALA A 182 12.87 2.44 -22.53
CA ALA A 182 11.40 2.37 -22.62
C ALA A 182 10.91 2.28 -24.08
N LYS A 183 11.41 3.16 -24.94
CA LYS A 183 11.03 3.18 -26.36
C LYS A 183 11.45 1.91 -27.11
N THR A 184 12.54 1.27 -26.67
CA THR A 184 13.06 0.02 -27.22
C THR A 184 12.28 -1.20 -26.73
N ASN A 185 11.97 -1.25 -25.43
CA ASN A 185 11.37 -2.43 -24.79
C ASN A 185 9.86 -2.52 -25.01
N LEU A 186 9.15 -1.38 -25.04
CA LEU A 186 7.70 -1.36 -25.16
C LEU A 186 7.22 -1.86 -26.53
N ALA A 187 6.29 -2.81 -26.49
CA ALA A 187 5.68 -3.40 -27.67
C ALA A 187 5.03 -2.33 -28.60
N PRO A 188 4.93 -2.61 -29.91
CA PRO A 188 4.30 -1.69 -30.86
C PRO A 188 2.82 -1.40 -30.55
N VAL A 189 2.11 -2.37 -29.96
CA VAL A 189 0.70 -2.28 -29.57
C VAL A 189 0.60 -2.47 -28.07
N LEU A 190 -0.02 -1.50 -27.38
CA LEU A 190 -0.14 -1.46 -25.93
C LEU A 190 -1.61 -1.39 -25.49
N PRO A 191 -1.95 -1.78 -24.27
CA PRO A 191 -3.28 -1.49 -23.71
C PRO A 191 -3.51 0.03 -23.62
N LYS A 192 -4.62 0.51 -24.17
CA LYS A 192 -4.96 1.94 -24.17
C LYS A 192 -4.94 2.57 -22.78
N PRO A 193 -5.55 1.95 -21.72
CA PRO A 193 -5.50 2.52 -20.39
C PRO A 193 -4.07 2.68 -19.86
N TYR A 194 -3.15 1.78 -20.23
CA TYR A 194 -1.73 1.90 -19.84
C TYR A 194 -1.03 3.06 -20.53
N VAL A 195 -1.36 3.28 -21.83
CA VAL A 195 -0.79 4.40 -22.60
C VAL A 195 -1.31 5.73 -22.06
N ASP A 196 -2.62 5.84 -21.83
CA ASP A 196 -3.24 7.06 -21.31
C ASP A 196 -2.63 7.45 -19.95
N LEU A 197 -2.53 6.49 -19.02
CA LEU A 197 -1.92 6.70 -17.71
C LEU A 197 -0.41 6.95 -17.81
N GLY A 198 0.30 6.25 -18.69
CA GLY A 198 1.73 6.48 -18.93
C GLY A 198 2.03 7.90 -19.38
N ILE A 199 1.19 8.47 -20.27
CA ILE A 199 1.30 9.87 -20.70
C ILE A 199 1.06 10.83 -19.52
N GLN A 200 0.05 10.56 -18.70
CA GLN A 200 -0.28 11.40 -17.55
C GLN A 200 0.84 11.38 -16.51
N ILE A 201 1.32 10.17 -16.14
CA ILE A 201 2.39 10.00 -15.17
C ILE A 201 3.68 10.65 -15.66
N ALA A 202 4.06 10.46 -16.93
CA ALA A 202 5.28 11.08 -17.47
C ALA A 202 5.21 12.62 -17.43
N ASN A 203 4.06 13.20 -17.77
CA ASN A 203 3.85 14.64 -17.65
C ASN A 203 3.83 15.11 -16.19
N GLY A 204 3.14 14.38 -15.30
CA GLY A 204 3.11 14.69 -13.87
C GLY A 204 4.49 14.58 -13.21
N SER A 205 5.28 13.58 -13.57
CA SER A 205 6.67 13.44 -13.10
C SER A 205 7.55 14.59 -13.60
N ALA A 206 7.39 15.04 -14.86
CA ALA A 206 8.10 16.21 -15.37
C ALA A 206 7.67 17.49 -14.63
N ASP A 207 6.36 17.68 -14.35
CA ASP A 207 5.86 18.81 -13.56
C ASP A 207 6.46 18.83 -12.15
N PHE A 208 6.51 17.66 -11.49
CA PHE A 208 7.15 17.50 -10.19
C PHE A 208 8.63 17.93 -10.23
N LEU A 209 9.40 17.46 -11.20
CA LEU A 209 10.81 17.84 -11.35
C LEU A 209 10.96 19.35 -11.58
N GLU A 210 10.16 19.94 -12.45
CA GLU A 210 10.25 21.35 -12.85
C GLU A 210 9.79 22.32 -11.77
N LYS A 211 8.90 21.91 -10.84
CA LYS A 211 8.23 22.80 -9.88
C LYS A 211 8.52 22.38 -8.43
N ASP A 212 8.02 21.23 -8.02
CA ASP A 212 7.98 20.82 -6.61
C ASP A 212 9.36 20.45 -6.09
N LEU A 213 10.15 19.71 -6.88
CA LEU A 213 11.52 19.36 -6.52
C LEU A 213 12.40 20.61 -6.41
N VAL A 214 12.28 21.56 -7.35
CA VAL A 214 12.99 22.84 -7.31
C VAL A 214 12.61 23.64 -6.06
N ALA A 215 11.33 23.71 -5.73
CA ALA A 215 10.85 24.40 -4.53
C ALA A 215 11.35 23.75 -3.23
N ALA A 216 11.42 22.43 -3.18
CA ALA A 216 11.90 21.68 -2.02
C ALA A 216 13.41 21.86 -1.77
N LEU A 217 14.18 22.19 -2.79
CA LEU A 217 15.64 22.37 -2.73
C LEU A 217 16.08 23.85 -2.64
N LYS A 218 15.16 24.78 -2.37
CA LYS A 218 15.44 26.24 -2.32
C LYS A 218 16.48 26.63 -1.29
N ASP A 219 16.65 25.83 -0.23
CA ASP A 219 17.56 26.08 0.89
C ASP A 219 18.97 25.49 0.66
N LEU A 220 19.29 25.04 -0.56
CA LEU A 220 20.61 24.57 -0.95
C LEU A 220 21.57 25.76 -1.11
N ASP A 221 22.61 25.83 -0.27
CA ASP A 221 23.53 26.95 -0.22
C ASP A 221 24.75 26.84 -1.17
N ASP A 222 24.97 25.66 -1.80
CA ASP A 222 26.06 25.46 -2.78
C ASP A 222 25.64 25.88 -4.20
N PRO A 223 26.12 27.06 -4.73
CA PRO A 223 25.73 27.51 -6.07
C PRO A 223 26.15 26.57 -7.19
N SER A 224 27.32 25.91 -7.07
CA SER A 224 27.81 24.98 -8.08
C SER A 224 26.95 23.72 -8.16
N LEU A 225 26.54 23.20 -7.01
CA LEU A 225 25.65 22.07 -6.92
C LEU A 225 24.23 22.43 -7.39
N MET A 226 23.76 23.65 -7.08
CA MET A 226 22.48 24.14 -7.58
C MET A 226 22.47 24.25 -9.12
N ASP A 227 23.58 24.70 -9.73
CA ASP A 227 23.69 24.78 -11.20
C ASP A 227 23.74 23.38 -11.83
N ALA A 228 24.47 22.44 -11.23
CA ALA A 228 24.46 21.03 -11.66
C ALA A 228 23.06 20.41 -11.56
N PHE A 229 22.36 20.65 -10.45
CA PHE A 229 20.97 20.20 -10.27
C PHE A 229 20.04 20.80 -11.34
N ARG A 230 20.11 22.12 -11.59
CA ARG A 230 19.25 22.74 -12.62
C ARG A 230 19.47 22.16 -14.01
N ASP A 231 20.71 21.82 -14.36
CA ASP A 231 21.04 21.22 -15.64
C ASP A 231 20.53 19.78 -15.77
N SER A 232 20.76 18.92 -14.75
CA SER A 232 20.27 17.54 -14.74
C SER A 232 18.73 17.49 -14.72
N ASN A 233 18.10 18.30 -13.86
CA ASN A 233 16.65 18.37 -13.71
C ASN A 233 15.96 18.77 -15.02
N LYS A 234 16.46 19.82 -15.69
CA LYS A 234 15.96 20.25 -17.01
C LYS A 234 16.03 19.12 -18.05
N LYS A 235 17.15 18.39 -18.08
CA LYS A 235 17.32 17.24 -19.01
C LYS A 235 16.39 16.10 -18.67
N ALA A 236 16.22 15.78 -17.39
CA ALA A 236 15.32 14.71 -16.92
C ALA A 236 13.86 15.03 -17.23
N ALA A 237 13.40 16.25 -16.94
CA ALA A 237 12.05 16.70 -17.27
C ALA A 237 11.80 16.67 -18.78
N ALA A 238 12.76 17.13 -19.58
CA ALA A 238 12.67 17.08 -21.05
C ALA A 238 12.55 15.64 -21.56
N ALA A 239 13.31 14.68 -21.00
CA ALA A 239 13.23 13.28 -21.37
C ALA A 239 11.84 12.67 -21.07
N LEU A 240 11.24 13.00 -19.94
CA LEU A 240 9.88 12.57 -19.57
C LEU A 240 8.82 13.18 -20.52
N ARG A 241 8.93 14.47 -20.86
CA ARG A 241 8.04 15.14 -21.81
C ARG A 241 8.14 14.52 -23.23
N ASP A 242 9.35 14.23 -23.68
CA ASP A 242 9.59 13.56 -24.95
C ASP A 242 9.02 12.14 -24.96
N PHE A 243 9.14 11.41 -23.85
CA PHE A 243 8.52 10.09 -23.71
C PHE A 243 6.99 10.17 -23.76
N ALA A 244 6.36 11.11 -23.04
CA ALA A 244 4.92 11.34 -23.12
C ALA A 244 4.45 11.67 -24.54
N SER A 245 5.18 12.55 -25.25
CA SER A 245 4.91 12.90 -26.65
C SER A 245 5.04 11.70 -27.59
N TRP A 246 6.05 10.86 -27.39
CA TRP A 246 6.24 9.64 -28.16
C TRP A 246 5.10 8.64 -27.92
N LEU A 247 4.69 8.41 -26.67
CA LEU A 247 3.53 7.57 -26.37
C LEU A 247 2.27 8.06 -27.06
N GLN A 248 2.03 9.37 -27.03
CA GLN A 248 0.86 9.99 -27.65
C GLN A 248 0.85 9.84 -29.19
N LYS A 249 2.00 9.98 -29.83
CA LYS A 249 2.11 9.97 -31.29
C LYS A 249 2.26 8.57 -31.89
N GLU A 250 3.03 7.71 -31.22
CA GLU A 250 3.47 6.43 -31.78
C GLU A 250 2.75 5.21 -31.21
N ARG A 251 2.19 5.30 -30.00
CA ARG A 251 1.56 4.17 -29.30
C ARG A 251 0.05 4.33 -29.16
N LEU A 252 -0.43 5.50 -28.76
CA LEU A 252 -1.86 5.75 -28.53
C LEU A 252 -2.73 5.49 -29.78
N PRO A 253 -2.34 5.86 -31.00
CA PRO A 253 -3.15 5.57 -32.19
C PRO A 253 -3.32 4.08 -32.53
N LYS A 254 -2.43 3.22 -32.00
CA LYS A 254 -2.43 1.76 -32.21
C LYS A 254 -2.88 0.97 -30.99
N ALA A 255 -3.23 1.66 -29.90
CA ALA A 255 -3.54 1.03 -28.64
C ALA A 255 -4.85 0.25 -28.67
N THR A 256 -4.92 -0.83 -27.89
CA THR A 256 -6.08 -1.74 -27.79
C THR A 256 -6.65 -1.75 -26.37
N THR A 257 -7.81 -2.39 -26.19
CA THR A 257 -8.43 -2.56 -24.87
C THR A 257 -7.99 -3.85 -24.16
N ASN A 258 -7.00 -4.58 -24.70
CA ASN A 258 -6.60 -5.88 -24.15
C ASN A 258 -5.61 -5.71 -22.98
N PHE A 259 -6.13 -5.71 -21.75
CA PHE A 259 -5.38 -5.67 -20.50
C PHE A 259 -5.61 -6.90 -19.61
N ALA A 260 -6.63 -7.72 -19.92
CA ALA A 260 -7.07 -8.81 -19.06
C ALA A 260 -6.03 -9.96 -18.99
N LEU A 261 -5.84 -10.51 -17.77
CA LEU A 261 -4.95 -11.64 -17.52
C LEU A 261 -5.49 -12.99 -18.03
N GLY A 262 -6.82 -13.16 -18.01
CA GLY A 262 -7.47 -14.44 -18.15
C GLY A 262 -7.53 -15.23 -16.83
N SER A 263 -8.55 -16.09 -16.70
CA SER A 263 -8.88 -16.81 -15.46
C SER A 263 -7.73 -17.68 -14.94
N ALA A 264 -7.03 -18.41 -15.81
CA ALA A 264 -5.95 -19.31 -15.39
C ALA A 264 -4.76 -18.55 -14.77
N LYS A 265 -4.32 -17.44 -15.38
CA LYS A 265 -3.22 -16.63 -14.84
C LYS A 265 -3.64 -15.90 -13.57
N TYR A 266 -4.88 -15.43 -13.51
CA TYR A 266 -5.43 -14.77 -12.34
C TYR A 266 -5.45 -15.71 -11.12
N GLN A 267 -5.96 -16.93 -11.28
CA GLN A 267 -5.95 -17.95 -10.22
C GLN A 267 -4.53 -18.33 -9.81
N LYS A 268 -3.63 -18.55 -10.78
CA LYS A 268 -2.21 -18.84 -10.51
C LYS A 268 -1.55 -17.72 -9.71
N ALA A 269 -1.87 -16.46 -10.02
CA ALA A 269 -1.37 -15.31 -9.29
C ALA A 269 -1.81 -15.34 -7.82
N LEU A 270 -3.10 -15.49 -7.54
CA LEU A 270 -3.62 -15.58 -6.16
C LEU A 270 -3.02 -16.75 -5.37
N ALA A 271 -2.89 -17.92 -6.01
CA ALA A 271 -2.28 -19.09 -5.38
C ALA A 271 -0.80 -18.86 -5.03
N ALA A 272 -0.06 -18.18 -5.90
CA ALA A 272 1.37 -17.98 -5.72
C ALA A 272 1.71 -16.82 -4.79
N THR A 273 0.91 -15.73 -4.77
CA THR A 273 1.21 -14.52 -3.98
C THR A 273 0.54 -14.50 -2.62
N GLU A 274 -0.70 -14.98 -2.53
CA GLU A 274 -1.50 -14.93 -1.29
C GLU A 274 -1.89 -16.34 -0.76
N PHE A 275 -1.41 -17.40 -1.40
CA PHE A 275 -1.71 -18.80 -1.06
C PHE A 275 -3.22 -19.10 -1.09
N ILE A 276 -3.94 -18.48 -2.03
CA ILE A 276 -5.37 -18.71 -2.27
C ILE A 276 -5.56 -19.61 -3.49
N ASP A 277 -5.76 -20.89 -3.24
CA ASP A 277 -6.13 -21.84 -4.30
C ASP A 277 -7.66 -21.97 -4.40
N MET A 278 -8.27 -20.91 -4.95
CA MET A 278 -9.72 -20.83 -5.15
C MET A 278 -10.01 -20.32 -6.57
N ALA A 279 -11.00 -20.94 -7.22
CA ALA A 279 -11.46 -20.47 -8.52
C ALA A 279 -11.97 -19.02 -8.42
N PRO A 280 -11.60 -18.13 -9.37
CA PRO A 280 -12.01 -16.73 -9.35
C PRO A 280 -13.53 -16.53 -9.25
N ASP A 281 -14.34 -17.35 -9.92
CA ASP A 281 -15.80 -17.27 -9.85
C ASP A 281 -16.35 -17.58 -8.46
N LYS A 282 -15.72 -18.51 -7.71
CA LYS A 282 -16.11 -18.77 -6.32
C LYS A 282 -15.78 -17.58 -5.43
N LEU A 283 -14.61 -16.98 -5.61
CA LEU A 283 -14.21 -15.78 -4.87
C LEU A 283 -15.12 -14.58 -5.21
N LEU A 284 -15.49 -14.42 -6.50
CA LEU A 284 -16.46 -13.43 -6.93
C LEU A 284 -17.81 -13.62 -6.25
N GLY A 285 -18.29 -14.88 -6.14
CA GLY A 285 -19.53 -15.19 -5.43
C GLY A 285 -19.51 -14.73 -3.97
N ILE A 286 -18.39 -14.95 -3.27
CA ILE A 286 -18.17 -14.43 -1.91
C ILE A 286 -18.21 -12.90 -1.91
N GLY A 287 -17.49 -12.26 -2.82
CA GLY A 287 -17.45 -10.79 -2.93
C GLY A 287 -18.82 -10.17 -3.15
N LEU A 288 -19.60 -10.70 -4.08
CA LEU A 288 -20.97 -10.22 -4.37
C LEU A 288 -21.91 -10.40 -3.17
N GLN A 289 -21.80 -11.53 -2.46
CA GLN A 289 -22.59 -11.76 -1.25
C GLN A 289 -22.23 -10.76 -0.15
N ARG A 290 -20.94 -10.54 0.11
CA ARG A 290 -20.46 -9.56 1.09
C ARG A 290 -20.82 -8.13 0.73
N LEU A 291 -20.79 -7.79 -0.58
CA LEU A 291 -21.22 -6.47 -1.06
C LEU A 291 -22.70 -6.21 -0.74
N LYS A 292 -23.56 -7.20 -0.97
CA LYS A 292 -24.98 -7.10 -0.63
C LYS A 292 -25.20 -6.97 0.89
N GLU A 293 -24.44 -7.71 1.69
CA GLU A 293 -24.49 -7.60 3.15
C GLU A 293 -24.08 -6.20 3.62
N GLU A 294 -23.00 -5.63 3.06
CA GLU A 294 -22.52 -4.29 3.43
C GLU A 294 -23.47 -3.18 2.95
N GLN A 295 -24.10 -3.32 1.79
CA GLN A 295 -25.18 -2.43 1.33
C GLN A 295 -26.36 -2.44 2.29
N GLN A 296 -26.72 -3.59 2.86
CA GLN A 296 -27.77 -3.68 3.87
C GLN A 296 -27.35 -2.97 5.17
N VAL A 297 -26.10 -3.15 5.61
CA VAL A 297 -25.54 -2.45 6.78
C VAL A 297 -25.60 -0.93 6.59
N PHE A 298 -25.21 -0.44 5.41
CA PHE A 298 -25.32 0.99 5.06
C PHE A 298 -26.75 1.49 5.14
N ALA A 299 -27.70 0.72 4.60
CA ALA A 299 -29.12 1.07 4.63
C ALA A 299 -29.70 1.06 6.05
N ASP A 300 -29.34 0.07 6.87
CA ASP A 300 -29.80 -0.05 8.27
C ASP A 300 -29.26 1.09 9.12
N ALA A 301 -28.00 1.47 8.93
CA ALA A 301 -27.40 2.61 9.60
C ALA A 301 -28.07 3.93 9.20
N ALA A 302 -28.37 4.13 7.91
CA ALA A 302 -29.12 5.28 7.44
C ALA A 302 -30.53 5.36 8.06
N HIS A 303 -31.23 4.21 8.11
CA HIS A 303 -32.55 4.13 8.73
C HIS A 303 -32.53 4.47 10.23
N ALA A 304 -31.46 4.10 10.92
CA ALA A 304 -31.27 4.44 12.34
C ALA A 304 -31.05 5.96 12.56
N ILE A 305 -30.59 6.69 11.55
CA ILE A 305 -30.38 8.14 11.60
C ILE A 305 -31.64 8.88 11.18
N ASP A 306 -32.20 8.55 10.01
CA ASP A 306 -33.43 9.15 9.47
C ASP A 306 -34.20 8.11 8.64
N PRO A 307 -35.24 7.48 9.22
CA PRO A 307 -36.02 6.46 8.54
C PRO A 307 -36.89 6.98 7.41
N THR A 308 -36.98 8.29 7.21
CA THR A 308 -37.82 8.92 6.18
C THR A 308 -37.08 9.20 4.88
N LYS A 309 -35.74 9.14 4.89
CA LYS A 309 -34.88 9.45 3.74
C LYS A 309 -34.29 8.19 3.11
N LYS A 310 -33.88 8.32 1.84
CA LYS A 310 -33.07 7.28 1.18
C LYS A 310 -31.68 7.23 1.81
N PRO A 311 -31.03 6.05 1.89
CA PRO A 311 -29.70 5.91 2.49
C PRO A 311 -28.68 6.90 1.95
N ILE A 312 -28.62 7.10 0.62
CA ILE A 312 -27.67 8.02 0.01
C ILE A 312 -27.94 9.50 0.38
N ASP A 313 -29.20 9.89 0.58
CA ASP A 313 -29.55 11.26 0.97
C ASP A 313 -29.16 11.52 2.45
N VAL A 314 -29.24 10.48 3.30
CA VAL A 314 -28.73 10.54 4.68
C VAL A 314 -27.21 10.69 4.66
N PHE A 315 -26.52 9.91 3.84
CA PHE A 315 -25.06 9.98 3.74
C PHE A 315 -24.58 11.34 3.23
N LYS A 316 -25.22 11.88 2.18
CA LYS A 316 -24.94 13.24 1.70
C LYS A 316 -25.13 14.32 2.76
N ALA A 317 -26.08 14.14 3.67
CA ALA A 317 -26.25 15.06 4.81
C ALA A 317 -25.11 14.92 5.83
N ILE A 318 -24.63 13.71 6.08
CA ILE A 318 -23.47 13.43 6.95
C ILE A 318 -22.19 14.04 6.35
N GLN A 319 -22.02 13.97 5.05
CA GLN A 319 -20.86 14.54 4.34
C GLN A 319 -20.73 16.06 4.51
N GLN A 320 -21.80 16.76 4.88
CA GLN A 320 -21.76 18.20 5.20
C GLN A 320 -21.24 18.48 6.62
N GLU A 321 -21.01 17.46 7.45
CA GLU A 321 -20.46 17.59 8.79
C GLU A 321 -18.92 17.47 8.74
N HIS A 322 -18.24 18.53 8.29
CA HIS A 322 -16.78 18.59 8.12
C HIS A 322 -16.18 19.86 8.73
N ALA A 323 -14.87 19.86 8.91
CA ALA A 323 -14.10 21.00 9.37
C ALA A 323 -14.10 22.14 8.34
N GLN A 324 -13.75 23.37 8.78
CA GLN A 324 -13.40 24.45 7.86
C GLN A 324 -12.02 24.16 7.21
N PRO A 325 -11.70 24.75 6.05
CA PRO A 325 -10.46 24.48 5.33
C PRO A 325 -9.17 24.62 6.18
N ASP A 326 -9.10 25.61 7.04
CA ASP A 326 -7.96 25.90 7.93
C ASP A 326 -7.97 25.07 9.22
N GLU A 327 -9.08 24.45 9.57
CA GLU A 327 -9.25 23.60 10.74
C GLU A 327 -8.98 22.11 10.43
N LEU A 328 -8.99 21.68 9.17
CA LEU A 328 -8.86 20.27 8.79
C LEU A 328 -7.63 19.59 9.42
N ILE A 329 -6.45 20.17 9.27
CA ILE A 329 -5.20 19.55 9.78
C ILE A 329 -5.14 19.57 11.31
N PRO A 330 -5.47 20.67 12.02
CA PRO A 330 -5.56 20.68 13.49
C PRO A 330 -6.58 19.68 14.04
N ASP A 331 -7.75 19.57 13.44
CA ASP A 331 -8.80 18.65 13.89
C ASP A 331 -8.36 17.20 13.71
N VAL A 332 -7.83 16.84 12.54
CA VAL A 332 -7.29 15.48 12.31
C VAL A 332 -6.18 15.15 13.30
N ALA A 333 -5.30 16.09 13.64
CA ALA A 333 -4.24 15.86 14.62
C ALA A 333 -4.79 15.58 16.02
N LYS A 334 -5.80 16.33 16.42
CA LYS A 334 -6.50 16.13 17.70
C LYS A 334 -7.24 14.81 17.76
N ASP A 335 -7.94 14.46 16.67
CA ASP A 335 -8.71 13.21 16.60
C ASP A 335 -7.79 12.00 16.54
N LEU A 336 -6.65 12.12 15.88
CA LEU A 336 -5.63 11.07 15.85
C LEU A 336 -5.07 10.74 17.24
N ASP A 337 -4.85 11.75 18.09
CA ASP A 337 -4.45 11.56 19.48
C ASP A 337 -5.57 10.89 20.31
N GLN A 338 -6.83 11.23 20.08
CA GLN A 338 -7.98 10.59 20.72
C GLN A 338 -8.13 9.14 20.29
N ILE A 339 -7.99 8.84 19.00
CA ILE A 339 -8.03 7.47 18.45
C ILE A 339 -6.92 6.62 19.11
N ARG A 340 -5.67 7.15 19.17
CA ARG A 340 -4.56 6.47 19.83
C ARG A 340 -4.86 6.17 21.29
N GLN A 341 -5.35 7.15 22.04
CA GLN A 341 -5.68 6.97 23.45
C GLN A 341 -6.79 5.93 23.62
N TRP A 342 -7.80 5.94 22.75
CA TRP A 342 -8.89 4.97 22.77
C TRP A 342 -8.39 3.53 22.54
N VAL A 343 -7.45 3.34 21.59
CA VAL A 343 -6.80 2.04 21.33
C VAL A 343 -6.14 1.49 22.61
N LEU A 344 -5.42 2.34 23.33
CA LEU A 344 -4.74 1.97 24.59
C LEU A 344 -5.74 1.67 25.73
N ASP A 345 -6.73 2.53 25.93
CA ASP A 345 -7.71 2.40 27.01
C ASP A 345 -8.60 1.16 26.87
N HIS A 346 -8.82 0.70 25.64
CA HIS A 346 -9.65 -0.47 25.34
C HIS A 346 -8.86 -1.75 25.06
N HIS A 347 -7.54 -1.72 25.28
CA HIS A 347 -6.68 -2.88 25.06
C HIS A 347 -6.90 -3.54 23.70
N ILE A 348 -6.87 -2.70 22.64
CA ILE A 348 -7.09 -3.17 21.27
C ILE A 348 -5.84 -3.89 20.74
N VAL A 349 -4.68 -3.27 20.87
CA VAL A 349 -3.36 -3.74 20.46
C VAL A 349 -2.30 -2.94 21.20
N ASP A 350 -1.14 -3.52 21.50
CA ASP A 350 0.00 -2.77 22.02
C ASP A 350 0.53 -1.78 20.98
N ILE A 351 1.03 -0.64 21.44
CA ILE A 351 1.71 0.35 20.58
C ILE A 351 3.18 0.40 20.99
N PRO A 352 4.06 -0.36 20.34
CA PRO A 352 5.42 -0.62 20.81
C PRO A 352 6.39 0.56 20.60
N SER A 353 5.89 1.79 20.45
CA SER A 353 6.69 3.01 20.30
C SER A 353 5.96 4.23 20.82
N GLU A 354 6.72 5.13 21.47
CA GLU A 354 6.21 6.46 21.84
C GLU A 354 6.36 7.50 20.73
N VAL A 355 7.01 7.15 19.61
CA VAL A 355 7.05 8.02 18.42
C VAL A 355 5.64 8.08 17.84
N ARG A 356 5.09 9.28 17.75
CA ARG A 356 3.74 9.51 17.21
C ARG A 356 3.81 9.90 15.74
N ALA A 357 2.76 9.54 14.99
CA ALA A 357 2.58 10.09 13.66
C ALA A 357 2.26 11.58 13.76
N THR A 358 3.04 12.42 13.08
CA THR A 358 2.78 13.86 12.99
C THR A 358 1.83 14.12 11.83
N VAL A 359 0.69 14.74 12.11
CA VAL A 359 -0.27 15.12 11.05
C VAL A 359 0.23 16.38 10.35
N LEU A 360 0.36 16.30 9.03
CA LEU A 360 0.79 17.41 8.18
C LEU A 360 -0.09 17.50 6.93
N ALA A 361 -0.17 18.71 6.38
CA ALA A 361 -0.72 18.87 5.04
C ALA A 361 0.10 18.08 4.03
N THR A 362 -0.56 17.36 3.14
CA THR A 362 0.11 16.68 2.03
C THR A 362 0.99 17.67 1.26
N PRO A 363 2.27 17.37 1.05
CA PRO A 363 3.14 18.21 0.23
C PRO A 363 2.55 18.48 -1.14
N GLN A 364 2.73 19.67 -1.69
CA GLN A 364 2.07 20.14 -2.91
C GLN A 364 2.23 19.12 -4.07
N PHE A 365 3.42 18.53 -4.23
CA PHE A 365 3.71 17.56 -5.28
C PHE A 365 2.89 16.25 -5.18
N ALA A 366 2.36 15.92 -4.00
CA ALA A 366 1.60 14.68 -3.79
C ALA A 366 0.08 14.91 -3.77
N ARG A 367 -0.39 16.15 -3.64
CA ARG A 367 -1.83 16.49 -3.48
C ARG A 367 -2.72 15.99 -4.60
N ALA A 368 -2.19 15.92 -5.83
CA ALA A 368 -2.96 15.45 -6.98
C ALA A 368 -3.23 13.93 -6.95
N THR A 369 -2.56 13.19 -6.08
CA THR A 369 -2.53 11.72 -6.11
C THR A 369 -3.03 11.03 -4.85
N THR A 370 -3.25 11.78 -3.76
CA THR A 370 -3.70 11.19 -2.50
C THR A 370 -4.62 12.12 -1.72
N PHE A 371 -5.60 11.57 -1.04
CA PHE A 371 -6.42 12.25 -0.04
C PHE A 371 -5.74 12.28 1.32
N ALA A 372 -5.26 11.11 1.75
CA ALA A 372 -4.51 10.92 2.96
C ALA A 372 -3.54 9.76 2.77
N SER A 373 -2.43 9.75 3.51
CA SER A 373 -1.45 8.67 3.45
C SER A 373 -0.55 8.65 4.67
N MET A 374 -0.21 7.44 5.12
CA MET A 374 0.81 7.26 6.13
C MET A 374 2.19 7.17 5.49
N ASP A 375 3.12 7.98 5.96
CA ASP A 375 4.54 7.93 5.58
C ASP A 375 5.38 7.54 6.81
N THR A 376 5.85 6.31 6.78
CA THR A 376 6.65 5.71 7.84
C THR A 376 8.09 5.52 7.40
N PRO A 377 9.08 5.63 8.31
CA PRO A 377 10.47 5.35 7.96
C PRO A 377 10.69 3.89 7.56
N GLY A 378 11.63 3.63 6.70
CA GLY A 378 11.97 2.29 6.21
C GLY A 378 12.57 1.36 7.28
N PRO A 379 12.53 0.01 7.08
CA PRO A 379 12.89 -1.02 8.06
C PRO A 379 14.29 -0.97 8.59
N PHE A 380 15.11 -0.33 7.92
CA PHE A 380 16.52 -0.23 8.29
C PHE A 380 16.94 1.22 8.49
N GLU A 381 15.96 2.17 8.42
CA GLU A 381 16.22 3.59 8.69
C GLU A 381 16.64 3.80 10.15
N ARG A 382 17.70 4.59 10.38
CA ARG A 382 18.31 4.83 11.69
C ARG A 382 18.40 6.30 12.07
N LYS A 383 18.15 7.20 11.12
CA LYS A 383 18.29 8.65 11.31
C LYS A 383 16.97 9.39 11.19
N ALA A 384 16.30 9.25 10.06
CA ALA A 384 15.03 9.92 9.77
C ALA A 384 13.84 9.07 10.24
N THR A 385 13.70 8.92 11.56
CA THR A 385 12.75 8.00 12.21
C THR A 385 11.36 8.58 12.45
N GLN A 386 11.09 9.82 12.03
CA GLN A 386 9.78 10.45 12.14
C GLN A 386 8.78 9.79 11.21
N ALA A 387 7.53 9.72 11.68
CA ALA A 387 6.40 9.25 10.90
C ALA A 387 5.42 10.40 10.65
N TYR A 388 4.86 10.45 9.45
CA TYR A 388 3.96 11.51 9.04
C TYR A 388 2.64 10.93 8.54
N TYR A 389 1.54 11.47 9.04
CA TYR A 389 0.22 11.25 8.48
C TYR A 389 -0.15 12.48 7.65
N TYR A 390 -0.09 12.32 6.34
CA TYR A 390 -0.41 13.39 5.40
C TYR A 390 -1.89 13.41 5.10
N VAL A 391 -2.50 14.60 5.19
CA VAL A 391 -3.89 14.87 4.83
C VAL A 391 -3.92 15.99 3.80
N THR A 392 -4.69 15.82 2.74
CA THR A 392 -4.69 16.79 1.62
C THR A 392 -5.74 17.86 1.83
N PRO A 393 -5.36 19.12 2.16
CA PRO A 393 -6.31 20.22 2.27
C PRO A 393 -6.80 20.66 0.89
N PRO A 394 -7.92 21.39 0.81
CA PRO A 394 -8.33 22.05 -0.43
C PRO A 394 -7.27 23.06 -0.88
N GLU A 395 -7.19 23.32 -2.17
CA GLU A 395 -6.23 24.29 -2.71
C GLU A 395 -6.69 25.74 -2.44
N ASP A 396 -5.74 26.62 -2.11
CA ASP A 396 -6.02 28.01 -1.75
C ASP A 396 -6.75 28.80 -2.86
N ASN A 397 -6.42 28.48 -4.12
CA ASN A 397 -6.99 29.14 -5.31
C ASN A 397 -8.35 28.58 -5.75
N TRP A 398 -8.92 27.60 -5.04
CA TRP A 398 -10.25 27.10 -5.31
C TRP A 398 -11.32 28.06 -4.81
N THR A 399 -12.48 28.03 -5.47
CA THR A 399 -13.69 28.73 -4.98
C THR A 399 -14.17 28.08 -3.69
N GLU A 400 -14.88 28.83 -2.85
CA GLU A 400 -15.46 28.29 -1.60
C GLU A 400 -16.31 27.05 -1.84
N LYS A 401 -17.09 27.04 -2.91
CA LYS A 401 -17.87 25.86 -3.32
C LYS A 401 -16.99 24.65 -3.62
N GLN A 402 -15.84 24.82 -4.28
CA GLN A 402 -14.93 23.72 -4.58
C GLN A 402 -14.21 23.21 -3.32
N LYS A 403 -13.90 24.12 -2.39
CA LYS A 403 -13.34 23.75 -1.10
C LYS A 403 -14.34 22.96 -0.27
N ASP A 404 -15.58 23.40 -0.21
CA ASP A 404 -16.68 22.71 0.45
C ASP A 404 -16.92 21.31 -0.16
N GLU A 405 -17.05 21.21 -1.49
CA GLU A 405 -17.16 19.93 -2.19
C GLU A 405 -15.98 18.98 -1.93
N TRP A 406 -14.77 19.50 -1.71
CA TRP A 406 -13.62 18.70 -1.34
C TRP A 406 -13.73 18.19 0.09
N LEU A 407 -14.11 19.06 1.01
CA LEU A 407 -14.22 18.74 2.44
C LEU A 407 -15.34 17.74 2.74
N THR A 408 -16.35 17.59 1.89
CA THR A 408 -17.36 16.52 2.04
C THR A 408 -16.74 15.12 2.09
N SER A 409 -15.59 14.92 1.43
CA SER A 409 -14.83 13.67 1.50
C SER A 409 -14.05 13.52 2.82
N PHE A 410 -13.84 14.63 3.55
CA PHE A 410 -13.21 14.69 4.87
C PHE A 410 -14.23 15.01 5.97
N ASN A 411 -15.48 14.53 5.82
CA ASN A 411 -16.43 14.62 6.92
C ASN A 411 -15.87 13.89 8.15
N PHE A 412 -16.24 14.33 9.34
CA PHE A 412 -15.63 13.86 10.59
C PHE A 412 -15.60 12.35 10.72
N TYR A 413 -16.65 11.66 10.30
CA TYR A 413 -16.77 10.20 10.45
C TYR A 413 -15.88 9.44 9.48
N THR A 414 -15.85 9.85 8.20
CA THR A 414 -14.97 9.25 7.19
C THR A 414 -13.50 9.54 7.51
N THR A 415 -13.19 10.74 7.98
CA THR A 415 -11.83 11.15 8.36
C THR A 415 -11.30 10.29 9.50
N ASP A 416 -12.12 10.00 10.53
CA ASP A 416 -11.74 9.08 11.60
C ASP A 416 -11.51 7.65 11.09
N ILE A 417 -12.39 7.13 10.22
CA ILE A 417 -12.23 5.79 9.62
C ILE A 417 -10.93 5.71 8.80
N VAL A 418 -10.62 6.75 8.02
CA VAL A 418 -9.35 6.83 7.29
C VAL A 418 -8.16 6.95 8.26
N SER A 419 -8.27 7.71 9.35
CA SER A 419 -7.23 7.82 10.38
C SER A 419 -6.99 6.50 11.11
N ILE A 420 -8.03 5.71 11.33
CA ILE A 420 -7.94 4.33 11.85
C ILE A 420 -7.19 3.45 10.84
N HIS A 421 -7.52 3.52 9.56
CA HIS A 421 -6.87 2.77 8.49
C HIS A 421 -5.37 3.13 8.37
N GLU A 422 -5.07 4.41 8.29
CA GLU A 422 -3.70 4.89 8.05
C GLU A 422 -2.82 4.78 9.30
N ALA A 423 -3.35 5.10 10.48
CA ALA A 423 -2.51 5.24 11.66
C ALA A 423 -2.84 4.27 12.80
N TYR A 424 -3.90 4.51 13.58
CA TYR A 424 -4.16 3.80 14.84
C TYR A 424 -5.51 3.07 14.85
N PRO A 425 -5.54 1.73 14.88
CA PRO A 425 -4.40 0.81 14.91
C PRO A 425 -3.95 0.28 13.54
N GLY A 426 -4.24 0.97 12.43
CA GLY A 426 -3.99 0.56 11.06
C GLY A 426 -2.51 0.43 10.68
N HIS A 427 -2.13 0.97 9.52
CA HIS A 427 -0.80 0.81 8.93
C HIS A 427 0.34 1.22 9.86
N TYR A 428 0.23 2.34 10.57
CA TYR A 428 1.31 2.80 11.43
C TYR A 428 1.60 1.81 12.57
N VAL A 429 0.56 1.32 13.25
CA VAL A 429 0.75 0.33 14.33
C VAL A 429 1.28 -0.98 13.79
N GLN A 430 0.77 -1.45 12.65
CA GLN A 430 1.31 -2.65 11.98
C GLN A 430 2.81 -2.53 11.75
N PHE A 431 3.26 -1.38 11.24
CA PHE A 431 4.68 -1.15 11.00
C PHE A 431 5.49 -0.96 12.29
N LEU A 432 4.93 -0.37 13.32
CA LEU A 432 5.61 -0.31 14.62
C LEU A 432 5.86 -1.71 15.20
N HIS A 433 4.90 -2.64 15.09
CA HIS A 433 5.07 -4.04 15.49
C HIS A 433 6.14 -4.74 14.65
N LEU A 434 6.07 -4.63 13.32
CA LEU A 434 7.10 -5.15 12.42
C LEU A 434 8.49 -4.68 12.86
N ASN A 435 8.60 -3.45 13.33
CA ASN A 435 9.83 -2.78 13.72
C ASN A 435 10.36 -3.26 15.06
N ALA A 436 9.51 -3.37 16.04
CA ALA A 436 9.86 -3.81 17.38
C ALA A 436 10.08 -5.32 17.46
N SER A 437 9.47 -6.09 16.57
CA SER A 437 9.53 -7.55 16.56
C SER A 437 10.91 -8.10 16.18
N ASN A 438 11.12 -9.38 16.52
CA ASN A 438 12.27 -10.16 16.05
C ASN A 438 12.10 -10.69 14.62
N ALA A 439 11.33 -9.98 13.78
CA ALA A 439 11.13 -10.33 12.39
C ALA A 439 12.46 -10.45 11.64
N THR A 440 12.57 -11.44 10.76
CA THR A 440 13.75 -11.63 9.93
C THR A 440 13.91 -10.51 8.90
N GLN A 441 15.08 -10.44 8.27
CA GLN A 441 15.26 -9.50 7.15
C GLN A 441 14.29 -9.78 6.02
N ILE A 442 13.91 -11.05 5.80
CA ILE A 442 12.94 -11.48 4.79
C ILE A 442 11.56 -10.94 5.13
N GLU A 443 11.09 -11.19 6.35
CA GLU A 443 9.81 -10.69 6.87
C GLU A 443 9.72 -9.15 6.87
N LYS A 444 10.87 -8.47 6.95
CA LYS A 444 10.98 -7.01 6.91
C LYS A 444 10.96 -6.42 5.49
N ILE A 445 11.38 -7.15 4.50
CA ILE A 445 11.50 -6.67 3.11
C ILE A 445 10.28 -7.07 2.26
N PHE A 446 9.73 -8.27 2.51
CA PHE A 446 8.70 -8.84 1.66
C PHE A 446 7.36 -8.95 2.36
N ASN A 447 6.38 -8.19 1.89
CA ASN A 447 5.04 -8.08 2.47
C ASN A 447 3.98 -8.66 1.55
N SER A 448 2.92 -9.22 2.15
CA SER A 448 1.68 -9.55 1.47
C SER A 448 0.81 -8.30 1.31
N TYR A 449 0.34 -8.05 0.10
CA TYR A 449 -0.62 -6.98 -0.17
C TYR A 449 -1.93 -7.21 0.61
N ALA A 450 -2.41 -8.46 0.62
CA ALA A 450 -3.61 -8.82 1.35
C ALA A 450 -3.47 -8.61 2.87
N PHE A 451 -2.32 -8.90 3.45
CA PHE A 451 -2.16 -8.69 4.88
C PHE A 451 -2.02 -7.21 5.24
N VAL A 452 -1.21 -6.44 4.52
CA VAL A 452 -1.01 -5.01 4.83
C VAL A 452 -2.31 -4.23 4.72
N GLU A 453 -2.98 -4.30 3.57
CA GLU A 453 -4.23 -3.58 3.35
C GLU A 453 -5.41 -4.21 4.09
N GLY A 454 -5.40 -5.54 4.18
CA GLY A 454 -6.42 -6.27 4.92
C GLY A 454 -6.42 -5.97 6.41
N TRP A 455 -5.26 -5.78 7.03
CA TRP A 455 -5.15 -5.35 8.42
C TRP A 455 -5.77 -3.97 8.63
N ALA A 456 -5.38 -2.97 7.83
CA ALA A 456 -5.91 -1.62 7.93
C ALA A 456 -7.43 -1.58 7.71
N HIS A 457 -7.91 -2.30 6.68
CA HIS A 457 -9.35 -2.41 6.41
C HIS A 457 -10.11 -3.22 7.47
N TYR A 458 -9.49 -4.21 8.09
CA TYR A 458 -10.03 -4.92 9.25
C TYR A 458 -10.14 -3.99 10.46
N ALA A 459 -9.13 -3.16 10.71
CA ALA A 459 -9.10 -2.23 11.82
C ALA A 459 -10.28 -1.25 11.81
N GLU A 460 -10.70 -0.75 10.64
CA GLU A 460 -11.88 0.12 10.48
C GLU A 460 -13.14 -0.50 11.11
N GLN A 461 -13.46 -1.72 10.74
CA GLN A 461 -14.64 -2.42 11.24
C GLN A 461 -14.47 -2.84 12.70
N MET A 462 -13.31 -3.38 13.05
CA MET A 462 -13.00 -3.88 14.38
C MET A 462 -13.13 -2.78 15.44
N MET A 463 -12.65 -1.57 15.18
CA MET A 463 -12.77 -0.44 16.09
C MET A 463 -14.23 -0.12 16.42
N LEU A 464 -15.10 -0.11 15.40
CA LEU A 464 -16.54 0.11 15.62
C LEU A 464 -17.20 -1.07 16.36
N GLU A 465 -16.79 -2.31 16.10
CA GLU A 465 -17.25 -3.49 16.87
C GLU A 465 -16.88 -3.41 18.35
N GLN A 466 -15.74 -2.76 18.68
CA GLN A 466 -15.33 -2.53 20.07
C GLN A 466 -15.98 -1.29 20.72
N GLY A 467 -16.76 -0.50 19.95
CA GLY A 467 -17.54 0.63 20.47
C GLY A 467 -16.94 2.01 20.18
N TYR A 468 -15.91 2.11 19.34
CA TYR A 468 -15.45 3.42 18.86
C TYR A 468 -16.59 4.14 18.12
N GLY A 469 -16.71 5.45 18.32
CA GLY A 469 -17.79 6.24 17.74
C GLY A 469 -19.14 6.15 18.48
N GLY A 470 -19.28 5.26 19.46
CA GLY A 470 -20.48 5.08 20.27
C GLY A 470 -21.05 3.66 20.20
N SER A 471 -22.01 3.38 21.10
CA SER A 471 -22.67 2.07 21.18
C SER A 471 -24.13 2.16 20.72
N PRO A 472 -24.61 1.22 19.90
CA PRO A 472 -26.02 1.17 19.50
C PRO A 472 -26.97 0.90 20.68
N ASN A 473 -26.44 0.50 21.83
CA ASN A 473 -27.22 0.24 23.07
C ASN A 473 -27.23 1.43 24.03
N SER A 474 -26.69 2.59 23.64
CA SER A 474 -26.57 3.79 24.46
C SER A 474 -27.80 4.70 24.35
N ASN A 475 -27.67 5.96 24.79
CA ASN A 475 -28.68 6.99 24.61
C ASN A 475 -28.92 7.32 23.12
N PRO A 476 -30.02 8.01 22.75
CA PRO A 476 -30.38 8.30 21.36
C PRO A 476 -29.29 9.02 20.57
N GLU A 477 -28.57 9.97 21.18
CA GLU A 477 -27.51 10.73 20.53
C GLU A 477 -26.32 9.85 20.14
N GLN A 478 -25.87 8.99 21.08
CA GLN A 478 -24.78 8.04 20.84
C GLN A 478 -25.18 6.97 19.80
N LYS A 479 -26.44 6.57 19.75
CA LYS A 479 -26.96 5.67 18.70
C LYS A 479 -26.84 6.28 17.32
N VAL A 480 -27.25 7.53 17.18
CA VAL A 480 -27.15 8.28 15.90
C VAL A 480 -25.66 8.45 15.52
N ARG A 481 -24.80 8.82 16.46
CA ARG A 481 -23.37 8.94 16.24
C ARG A 481 -22.76 7.60 15.78
N ALA A 482 -23.03 6.51 16.47
CA ALA A 482 -22.58 5.17 16.08
C ALA A 482 -23.05 4.79 14.66
N ALA A 483 -24.31 5.13 14.31
CA ALA A 483 -24.84 4.86 12.99
C ALA A 483 -24.12 5.69 11.90
N LYS A 484 -23.75 6.94 12.17
CA LYS A 484 -22.96 7.77 11.23
C LYS A 484 -21.58 7.19 10.95
N TYR A 485 -20.86 6.76 12.02
CA TYR A 485 -19.58 6.03 11.86
C TYR A 485 -19.76 4.74 11.07
N ARG A 486 -20.85 4.00 11.35
CA ARG A 486 -21.11 2.75 10.63
C ARG A 486 -21.41 3.00 9.14
N MET A 487 -22.09 4.10 8.81
CA MET A 487 -22.29 4.50 7.40
C MET A 487 -20.96 4.83 6.71
N ALA A 488 -20.10 5.62 7.34
CA ALA A 488 -18.78 5.98 6.80
C ALA A 488 -17.91 4.73 6.58
N GLN A 489 -17.88 3.81 7.55
CA GLN A 489 -17.11 2.57 7.41
C GLN A 489 -17.73 1.63 6.35
N ALA A 490 -19.06 1.56 6.22
CA ALA A 490 -19.71 0.75 5.22
C ALA A 490 -19.47 1.30 3.79
N ASP A 491 -19.42 2.62 3.62
CA ASP A 491 -19.05 3.26 2.34
C ASP A 491 -17.64 2.82 1.90
N GLU A 492 -16.66 2.91 2.80
CA GLU A 492 -15.30 2.47 2.57
C GLU A 492 -15.21 0.95 2.30
N ALA A 493 -16.01 0.14 2.99
CA ALA A 493 -16.07 -1.30 2.75
C ALA A 493 -16.69 -1.66 1.40
N MET A 494 -17.77 -0.98 1.00
CA MET A 494 -18.40 -1.19 -0.31
C MET A 494 -17.45 -0.88 -1.46
N LEU A 495 -16.65 0.20 -1.36
CA LEU A 495 -15.61 0.50 -2.35
C LEU A 495 -14.65 -0.69 -2.55
N ARG A 496 -14.11 -1.22 -1.44
CA ARG A 496 -13.14 -2.33 -1.48
C ARG A 496 -13.78 -3.64 -1.95
N LEU A 497 -15.05 -3.85 -1.64
CA LEU A 497 -15.84 -4.98 -2.18
C LEU A 497 -16.09 -4.83 -3.67
N CYS A 498 -16.39 -3.63 -4.15
CA CYS A 498 -16.50 -3.34 -5.58
C CYS A 498 -15.15 -3.58 -6.28
N ARG A 499 -14.01 -3.18 -5.69
CA ARG A 499 -12.66 -3.50 -6.20
C ARG A 499 -12.46 -5.02 -6.35
N LEU A 500 -12.86 -5.82 -5.36
CA LEU A 500 -12.79 -7.29 -5.45
C LEU A 500 -13.60 -7.84 -6.62
N CYS A 501 -14.86 -7.43 -6.72
CA CYS A 501 -15.75 -7.92 -7.77
C CYS A 501 -15.29 -7.48 -9.18
N VAL A 502 -14.91 -6.21 -9.32
CA VAL A 502 -14.49 -5.61 -10.59
C VAL A 502 -13.16 -6.19 -11.05
N SER A 503 -12.17 -6.36 -10.15
CA SER A 503 -10.90 -7.01 -10.50
C SER A 503 -11.14 -8.36 -11.17
N ILE A 504 -11.91 -9.22 -10.52
CA ILE A 504 -12.20 -10.56 -11.05
C ILE A 504 -12.93 -10.46 -12.39
N LYS A 505 -14.00 -9.65 -12.47
CA LYS A 505 -14.79 -9.52 -13.70
C LYS A 505 -13.99 -8.96 -14.87
N MET A 506 -13.15 -7.94 -14.65
CA MET A 506 -12.33 -7.33 -15.70
C MET A 506 -11.28 -8.31 -16.23
N HIS A 507 -10.59 -9.01 -15.33
CA HIS A 507 -9.48 -9.88 -15.71
C HIS A 507 -9.88 -11.29 -16.13
N THR A 508 -11.08 -11.77 -15.77
CA THR A 508 -11.49 -13.16 -16.05
C THR A 508 -12.77 -13.30 -16.88
N GLN A 509 -13.62 -12.26 -16.91
CA GLN A 509 -14.94 -12.32 -17.55
C GLN A 509 -15.14 -11.25 -18.63
N GLY A 510 -14.11 -10.48 -18.99
CA GLY A 510 -14.14 -9.51 -20.08
C GLY A 510 -14.97 -8.25 -19.79
N MET A 511 -15.16 -7.88 -18.50
CA MET A 511 -15.84 -6.65 -18.13
C MET A 511 -15.09 -5.44 -18.69
N SER A 512 -15.78 -4.56 -19.38
CA SER A 512 -15.19 -3.32 -19.92
C SER A 512 -14.95 -2.28 -18.83
N ILE A 513 -14.09 -1.28 -19.12
CA ILE A 513 -13.87 -0.13 -18.21
C ILE A 513 -15.18 0.63 -17.96
N ALA A 514 -16.03 0.79 -18.98
CA ALA A 514 -17.32 1.46 -18.84
C ALA A 514 -18.28 0.68 -17.92
N ASP A 515 -18.36 -0.65 -18.09
CA ASP A 515 -19.18 -1.49 -17.21
C ASP A 515 -18.63 -1.54 -15.79
N ALA A 516 -17.30 -1.50 -15.62
CA ALA A 516 -16.65 -1.42 -14.32
C ALA A 516 -16.96 -0.09 -13.62
N ALA A 517 -16.86 1.04 -14.33
CA ALA A 517 -17.24 2.35 -13.80
C ALA A 517 -18.73 2.39 -13.39
N LYS A 518 -19.60 1.83 -14.24
CA LYS A 518 -21.02 1.68 -13.92
C LYS A 518 -21.23 0.81 -12.67
N PHE A 519 -20.47 -0.27 -12.52
CA PHE A 519 -20.55 -1.16 -11.35
C PHE A 519 -20.20 -0.41 -10.06
N PHE A 520 -19.11 0.39 -10.05
CA PHE A 520 -18.78 1.25 -8.91
C PHE A 520 -19.87 2.26 -8.60
N HIS A 521 -20.38 2.96 -9.62
CA HIS A 521 -21.44 3.95 -9.44
C HIS A 521 -22.71 3.34 -8.82
N GLU A 522 -23.16 2.19 -9.33
CA GLU A 522 -24.43 1.57 -8.92
C GLU A 522 -24.32 0.80 -7.59
N ASN A 523 -23.14 0.31 -7.21
CA ASN A 523 -23.00 -0.60 -6.06
C ASN A 523 -22.27 -0.01 -4.86
N CYS A 524 -21.48 1.05 -5.03
CA CYS A 524 -20.87 1.79 -3.91
C CYS A 524 -21.13 3.31 -4.00
N TYR A 525 -22.10 3.73 -4.78
CA TYR A 525 -22.65 5.10 -4.84
C TYR A 525 -21.63 6.19 -5.24
N TYR A 526 -20.49 5.80 -5.81
CA TYR A 526 -19.47 6.75 -6.24
C TYR A 526 -19.95 7.58 -7.44
N GLU A 527 -19.58 8.84 -7.46
CA GLU A 527 -19.83 9.72 -8.61
C GLU A 527 -19.09 9.21 -9.86
N GLU A 528 -19.53 9.66 -11.06
CA GLU A 528 -19.02 9.13 -12.35
C GLU A 528 -17.49 9.18 -12.49
N LYS A 529 -16.86 10.30 -12.08
CA LYS A 529 -15.40 10.47 -12.23
C LYS A 529 -14.59 9.55 -11.32
N PRO A 530 -14.85 9.47 -10.00
CA PRO A 530 -14.22 8.49 -9.13
C PRO A 530 -14.46 7.05 -9.58
N SER A 531 -15.68 6.72 -10.02
CA SER A 531 -16.02 5.39 -10.55
C SER A 531 -15.17 5.03 -11.77
N TYR A 532 -14.96 5.98 -12.69
CA TYR A 532 -14.09 5.77 -13.85
C TYR A 532 -12.61 5.63 -13.45
N ALA A 533 -12.15 6.40 -12.48
CA ALA A 533 -10.78 6.30 -11.98
C ALA A 533 -10.50 4.93 -11.32
N GLU A 534 -11.42 4.41 -10.52
CA GLU A 534 -11.35 3.06 -9.94
C GLU A 534 -11.36 1.96 -11.02
N ALA A 535 -12.20 2.10 -12.03
CA ALA A 535 -12.23 1.19 -13.18
C ALA A 535 -10.90 1.21 -13.97
N MET A 536 -10.32 2.39 -14.17
CA MET A 536 -9.00 2.53 -14.81
C MET A 536 -7.91 1.87 -13.98
N ARG A 537 -7.90 2.06 -12.64
CA ARG A 537 -6.97 1.38 -11.73
C ARG A 537 -7.06 -0.14 -11.88
N GLY A 538 -8.27 -0.69 -11.93
CA GLY A 538 -8.51 -2.13 -12.10
C GLY A 538 -7.82 -2.75 -13.32
N THR A 539 -7.50 -1.97 -14.37
CA THR A 539 -6.86 -2.49 -15.57
C THR A 539 -5.40 -2.91 -15.34
N PHE A 540 -4.68 -2.22 -14.46
CA PHE A 540 -3.25 -2.45 -14.21
C PHE A 540 -2.93 -2.94 -12.80
N ASP A 541 -3.89 -2.84 -11.88
CA ASP A 541 -3.80 -3.32 -10.50
C ASP A 541 -4.82 -4.44 -10.24
N PRO A 542 -4.62 -5.64 -10.79
CA PRO A 542 -5.50 -6.78 -10.48
C PRO A 542 -5.48 -7.15 -9.00
N GLY A 543 -4.45 -6.70 -8.26
CA GLY A 543 -4.26 -6.95 -6.83
C GLY A 543 -5.12 -6.09 -5.91
N TYR A 544 -5.85 -5.08 -6.39
CA TYR A 544 -6.65 -4.23 -5.50
C TYR A 544 -7.87 -4.95 -4.87
N LEU A 545 -8.14 -6.21 -5.24
CA LEU A 545 -9.04 -7.10 -4.49
C LEU A 545 -8.53 -7.42 -3.08
N ASN A 546 -7.22 -7.30 -2.86
CA ASN A 546 -6.54 -7.77 -1.65
C ASN A 546 -6.95 -7.01 -0.39
N TYR A 547 -7.47 -5.80 -0.48
CA TYR A 547 -8.08 -5.09 0.65
C TYR A 547 -9.15 -5.93 1.35
N THR A 548 -10.17 -6.34 0.60
CA THR A 548 -11.25 -7.17 1.13
C THR A 548 -10.80 -8.60 1.40
N LEU A 549 -10.00 -9.19 0.52
CA LEU A 549 -9.49 -10.55 0.67
C LEU A 549 -8.75 -10.70 2.00
N GLY A 550 -7.82 -9.80 2.29
CA GLY A 550 -7.04 -9.80 3.53
C GLY A 550 -7.91 -9.59 4.77
N LYS A 551 -8.85 -8.64 4.73
CA LYS A 551 -9.82 -8.44 5.83
C LYS A 551 -10.59 -9.72 6.13
N LEU A 552 -11.12 -10.40 5.12
CA LEU A 552 -11.88 -11.64 5.31
C LEU A 552 -11.01 -12.75 5.91
N GLN A 553 -9.75 -12.87 5.46
CA GLN A 553 -8.78 -13.82 6.00
C GLN A 553 -8.45 -13.55 7.47
N ILE A 554 -8.27 -12.28 7.85
CA ILE A 554 -7.98 -11.88 9.22
C ILE A 554 -9.20 -12.13 10.12
N LEU A 555 -10.41 -11.79 9.67
CA LEU A 555 -11.64 -12.10 10.40
C LEU A 555 -11.77 -13.60 10.66
N LYS A 556 -11.53 -14.43 9.64
CA LYS A 556 -11.57 -15.89 9.78
C LYS A 556 -10.50 -16.41 10.73
N LEU A 557 -9.28 -15.88 10.65
CA LEU A 557 -8.20 -16.24 11.57
C LEU A 557 -8.54 -15.86 13.01
N ARG A 558 -9.10 -14.67 13.23
CA ARG A 558 -9.56 -14.20 14.57
C ARG A 558 -10.60 -15.16 15.18
N GLU A 559 -11.57 -15.60 14.40
CA GLU A 559 -12.58 -16.55 14.85
C GLU A 559 -11.96 -17.91 15.22
N ASP A 560 -11.08 -18.45 14.38
CA ASP A 560 -10.44 -19.73 14.64
C ASP A 560 -9.49 -19.66 15.85
N TYR A 561 -8.77 -18.54 16.02
CA TYR A 561 -7.90 -18.29 17.17
C TYR A 561 -8.72 -18.14 18.46
N LYS A 562 -9.84 -17.39 18.40
CA LYS A 562 -10.77 -17.23 19.52
C LYS A 562 -11.35 -18.58 19.95
N ALA A 563 -11.73 -19.42 19.00
CA ALA A 563 -12.22 -20.76 19.30
C ALA A 563 -11.14 -21.66 19.92
N GLN A 564 -9.87 -21.51 19.52
CA GLN A 564 -8.73 -22.23 20.08
C GLN A 564 -8.42 -21.80 21.53
N GLU A 565 -8.39 -20.51 21.80
CA GLU A 565 -7.98 -19.96 23.09
C GLU A 565 -9.13 -19.96 24.12
N GLY A 566 -10.38 -20.03 23.67
CA GLY A 566 -11.56 -20.07 24.53
C GLY A 566 -11.60 -18.92 25.54
N PRO A 567 -11.66 -19.20 26.87
CA PRO A 567 -11.70 -18.15 27.89
C PRO A 567 -10.43 -17.31 28.01
N ASN A 568 -9.32 -17.76 27.45
CA ASN A 568 -8.04 -17.05 27.48
C ASN A 568 -7.87 -16.07 26.31
N PHE A 569 -8.85 -15.99 25.40
CA PHE A 569 -8.81 -15.07 24.29
C PHE A 569 -8.94 -13.63 24.77
N THR A 570 -8.01 -12.79 24.36
CA THR A 570 -8.17 -11.33 24.36
C THR A 570 -7.87 -10.78 22.97
N LEU A 571 -8.50 -9.68 22.61
CA LEU A 571 -8.32 -9.07 21.31
C LEU A 571 -6.88 -8.54 21.16
N GLU A 572 -6.37 -7.86 22.19
CA GLU A 572 -5.02 -7.34 22.25
C GLU A 572 -3.98 -8.45 22.00
N ARG A 573 -4.06 -9.55 22.75
CA ARG A 573 -3.15 -10.67 22.55
C ARG A 573 -3.21 -11.25 21.12
N PHE A 574 -4.40 -11.36 20.55
CA PHE A 574 -4.54 -11.83 19.16
C PHE A 574 -3.84 -10.89 18.18
N HIS A 575 -4.03 -9.58 18.33
CA HIS A 575 -3.43 -8.58 17.46
C HIS A 575 -1.91 -8.52 17.62
N ASP A 576 -1.40 -8.55 18.86
CA ASP A 576 0.04 -8.55 19.12
C ASP A 576 0.72 -9.79 18.54
N GLU A 577 0.16 -10.98 18.76
CA GLU A 577 0.69 -12.20 18.16
C GLU A 577 0.62 -12.15 16.62
N LEU A 578 -0.46 -11.62 16.04
CA LEU A 578 -0.63 -11.49 14.59
C LEU A 578 0.44 -10.56 13.98
N LEU A 579 0.67 -9.39 14.58
CA LEU A 579 1.54 -8.34 14.03
C LEU A 579 3.04 -8.59 14.27
N ASN A 580 3.40 -9.42 15.24
CA ASN A 580 4.80 -9.69 15.59
C ASN A 580 5.53 -10.66 14.63
N HIS A 581 4.83 -11.17 13.60
CA HIS A 581 5.39 -12.08 12.59
C HIS A 581 5.69 -11.41 11.23
N GLY A 582 5.89 -10.09 11.22
CA GLY A 582 6.07 -9.37 9.96
C GLY A 582 4.74 -9.18 9.21
N ALA A 583 4.82 -9.12 7.88
CA ALA A 583 3.64 -8.97 7.03
C ALA A 583 3.54 -10.07 5.94
N PRO A 584 3.66 -11.36 6.28
CA PRO A 584 3.58 -12.44 5.32
C PRO A 584 2.11 -12.67 4.85
N PRO A 585 1.88 -13.46 3.81
CA PRO A 585 0.54 -13.91 3.46
C PRO A 585 -0.19 -14.54 4.64
N VAL A 586 -1.47 -14.20 4.84
CA VAL A 586 -2.26 -14.59 6.03
C VAL A 586 -2.33 -16.11 6.21
N ARG A 587 -2.25 -16.86 5.11
CA ARG A 587 -2.17 -18.33 5.17
C ARG A 587 -0.96 -18.82 6.00
N LEU A 588 0.18 -18.13 5.95
CA LEU A 588 1.36 -18.47 6.74
C LEU A 588 1.18 -18.09 8.21
N LEU A 589 0.50 -16.99 8.50
CA LEU A 589 0.14 -16.61 9.88
C LEU A 589 -0.78 -17.63 10.55
N ARG A 590 -1.65 -18.30 9.78
CA ARG A 590 -2.47 -19.39 10.32
C ARG A 590 -1.63 -20.56 10.81
N GLU A 591 -0.53 -20.87 10.15
CA GLU A 591 0.42 -21.91 10.59
C GLU A 591 1.19 -21.52 11.87
N LEU A 592 1.43 -20.23 12.06
CA LEU A 592 2.13 -19.71 13.24
C LEU A 592 1.22 -19.61 14.46
N LEU A 593 -0.05 -19.23 14.26
CA LEU A 593 -0.98 -18.95 15.36
C LEU A 593 -1.91 -20.12 15.70
N LEU A 594 -2.20 -21.01 14.76
CA LEU A 594 -3.16 -22.11 14.99
C LEU A 594 -2.48 -23.46 15.21
N LYS A 595 -2.82 -24.10 16.32
CA LYS A 595 -2.33 -25.43 16.70
C LYS A 595 -2.94 -26.55 15.84
N ASP A 596 -4.20 -26.37 15.41
CA ASP A 596 -4.93 -27.33 14.57
C ASP A 596 -4.57 -27.16 13.10
N LYS A 597 -3.74 -28.07 12.59
CA LYS A 597 -3.28 -28.07 11.19
C LYS A 597 -4.42 -28.15 10.17
N SER A 598 -5.57 -28.76 10.54
CA SER A 598 -6.72 -28.88 9.63
C SER A 598 -7.35 -27.52 9.28
N LYS A 599 -7.08 -26.49 10.09
CA LYS A 599 -7.57 -25.13 9.89
C LYS A 599 -6.64 -24.25 9.05
N TRP A 600 -5.41 -24.69 8.76
CA TRP A 600 -4.42 -23.85 8.08
C TRP A 600 -4.88 -23.40 6.68
N ASP A 601 -5.53 -24.29 5.92
CA ASP A 601 -6.00 -24.01 4.55
C ASP A 601 -7.41 -23.39 4.50
N ALA A 602 -8.12 -23.33 5.63
CA ALA A 602 -9.44 -22.72 5.72
C ALA A 602 -9.35 -21.18 5.85
N VAL A 603 -8.86 -20.51 4.78
CA VAL A 603 -8.49 -19.09 4.81
C VAL A 603 -9.66 -18.11 4.61
N LEU A 604 -10.85 -18.59 4.18
CA LEU A 604 -12.08 -17.80 3.97
C LEU A 604 -13.29 -18.56 4.52
#